data_481af90aaa35524ea16917e26f4f90fb
#
_entry.id   481af90aaa35524ea16917e26f4f90fb
#
_cell.length_a   1.000
_cell.length_b   1.000
_cell.length_c   1.000
_cell.angle_alpha   90.00
_cell.angle_beta   90.00
_cell.angle_gamma   90.00
#
_symmetry.space_group_name_H-M   'P 1'
#
loop_
_entity.id
_entity.type
_entity.pdbx_description
1 polymer ?
#
loop_
_entity_poly.entity_id
_entity_poly.type
_entity_poly.pdbx_seq_one_letter_code
_entity_poly.pdbx_strand_id
1 'polypeptide(L)'
;NIIKKTMDFLSYLFKLNSITVNYHNSSNSSLEIYLNEIVQVFINLAKNSSDAMIEKNIENRFINISTYEKNDSLFIEFEDNAGGIKDLVISKIFDPYFSTKSNKNGTGLGLYMSKTIIEEHSGGKINVYNTDFGTKFVIKLPLK
;
A
#
# COMPACT_ATOMS: atom_id res chain seq x y z
N ASN A 1 -14.24 15.73 4.98
CA ASN A 1 -13.44 15.22 6.08
C ASN A 1 -12.00 14.95 5.59
N ILE A 2 -11.08 14.85 6.53
CA ILE A 2 -9.65 14.75 6.19
C ILE A 2 -9.29 13.45 5.46
N ILE A 3 -9.96 12.36 5.79
CA ILE A 3 -9.73 11.08 5.12
C ILE A 3 -10.11 11.17 3.65
N LYS A 4 -11.27 11.71 3.37
CA LYS A 4 -11.74 11.88 2.00
C LYS A 4 -10.80 12.77 1.19
N LYS A 5 -10.37 13.88 1.77
CA LYS A 5 -9.42 14.79 1.11
C LYS A 5 -8.11 14.11 0.79
N THR A 6 -7.60 13.29 1.72
CA THR A 6 -6.37 12.55 1.52
C THR A 6 -6.52 11.53 0.39
N MET A 7 -7.63 10.79 0.36
CA MET A 7 -7.87 9.80 -0.68
C MET A 7 -8.07 10.43 -2.04
N ASP A 8 -8.76 11.56 -2.09
CA ASP A 8 -8.94 12.32 -3.32
C ASP A 8 -7.59 12.80 -3.86
N PHE A 9 -6.71 13.26 -2.98
CA PHE A 9 -5.38 13.71 -3.36
C PHE A 9 -4.55 12.55 -3.93
N LEU A 10 -4.56 11.39 -3.28
CA LEU A 10 -3.86 10.21 -3.76
C LEU A 10 -4.40 9.76 -5.12
N SER A 11 -5.71 9.76 -5.29
CA SER A 11 -6.35 9.43 -6.57
C SER A 11 -5.89 10.35 -7.68
N TYR A 12 -5.80 11.65 -7.38
CA TYR A 12 -5.31 12.63 -8.33
C TYR A 12 -3.85 12.35 -8.74
N LEU A 13 -2.99 12.08 -7.76
CA LEU A 13 -1.58 11.80 -8.04
C LEU A 13 -1.39 10.59 -8.95
N PHE A 14 -2.17 9.54 -8.75
CA PHE A 14 -2.00 8.31 -9.52
C PHE A 14 -2.79 8.29 -10.82
N LYS A 15 -3.74 9.19 -10.99
CA LYS A 15 -4.45 9.37 -12.25
C LYS A 15 -3.50 9.73 -13.39
N LEU A 16 -2.40 10.41 -13.08
CA LEU A 16 -1.39 10.76 -14.09
C LEU A 16 -0.76 9.54 -14.76
N ASN A 17 -0.76 8.40 -14.09
CA ASN A 17 -0.28 7.13 -14.65
C ASN A 17 -1.43 6.21 -15.03
N SER A 18 -2.62 6.78 -15.22
CA SER A 18 -3.83 6.04 -15.62
C SER A 18 -4.23 4.97 -14.61
N ILE A 19 -3.99 5.22 -13.33
CA ILE A 19 -4.36 4.30 -12.25
C ILE A 19 -5.65 4.78 -11.60
N THR A 20 -6.65 3.90 -11.52
CA THR A 20 -7.88 4.17 -10.79
C THR A 20 -7.72 3.70 -9.36
N VAL A 21 -7.91 4.58 -8.40
CA VAL A 21 -7.87 4.24 -6.98
C VAL A 21 -9.30 4.14 -6.46
N ASN A 22 -9.66 2.95 -6.00
CA ASN A 22 -10.97 2.70 -5.39
C ASN A 22 -10.79 2.62 -3.88
N TYR A 23 -11.57 3.38 -3.15
CA TYR A 23 -11.44 3.43 -1.70
C TYR A 23 -12.76 3.11 -1.01
N HIS A 24 -12.72 2.18 -0.07
CA HIS A 24 -13.87 1.76 0.72
C HIS A 24 -13.51 1.77 2.20
N ASN A 25 -14.14 2.65 2.97
CA ASN A 25 -13.85 2.81 4.40
C ASN A 25 -15.08 2.47 5.26
N SER A 26 -14.92 1.49 6.14
CA SER A 26 -15.91 1.19 7.17
C SER A 26 -15.34 1.28 8.59
N SER A 27 -14.20 1.96 8.74
CA SER A 27 -13.52 2.11 10.04
C SER A 27 -13.82 3.43 10.76
N ASN A 28 -14.52 4.35 10.11
CA ASN A 28 -14.87 5.65 10.70
C ASN A 28 -13.65 6.39 11.26
N SER A 29 -13.71 6.77 12.55
CA SER A 29 -12.67 7.59 13.18
C SER A 29 -11.37 6.86 13.47
N SER A 30 -11.33 5.53 13.42
CA SER A 30 -10.12 4.78 13.73
C SER A 30 -8.98 5.08 12.76
N LEU A 31 -9.31 5.20 11.47
CA LEU A 31 -8.32 5.51 10.45
C LEU A 31 -7.73 6.91 10.65
N GLU A 32 -8.55 7.86 11.10
CA GLU A 32 -8.12 9.24 11.32
C GLU A 32 -6.97 9.34 12.32
N ILE A 33 -6.98 8.48 13.34
CA ILE A 33 -5.95 8.48 14.39
C ILE A 33 -4.58 8.16 13.81
N TYR A 34 -4.55 7.28 12.80
CA TYR A 34 -3.30 6.84 12.17
C TYR A 34 -2.96 7.56 10.88
N LEU A 35 -3.75 8.56 10.51
CA LEU A 35 -3.66 9.13 9.15
C LEU A 35 -2.29 9.68 8.79
N ASN A 36 -1.62 10.35 9.73
CA ASN A 36 -0.29 10.93 9.45
C ASN A 36 0.73 9.88 9.06
N GLU A 37 0.75 8.74 9.76
CA GLU A 37 1.66 7.64 9.47
C GLU A 37 1.24 6.90 8.19
N ILE A 38 -0.06 6.67 8.04
CA ILE A 38 -0.60 5.89 6.93
C ILE A 38 -0.45 6.59 5.58
N VAL A 39 -0.54 7.92 5.54
CA VAL A 39 -0.38 8.65 4.28
C VAL A 39 0.95 8.30 3.60
N GLN A 40 2.04 8.29 4.36
CA GLN A 40 3.34 7.97 3.80
C GLN A 40 3.40 6.51 3.32
N VAL A 41 2.80 5.59 4.09
CA VAL A 41 2.72 4.18 3.71
C VAL A 41 1.92 4.03 2.42
N PHE A 42 0.77 4.69 2.31
CA PHE A 42 -0.04 4.65 1.09
C PHE A 42 0.73 5.14 -0.13
N ILE A 43 1.45 6.25 0.02
CA ILE A 43 2.26 6.79 -1.07
C ILE A 43 3.34 5.77 -1.50
N ASN A 44 4.01 5.16 -0.54
CA ASN A 44 5.04 4.16 -0.84
C ASN A 44 4.47 2.93 -1.54
N LEU A 45 3.35 2.40 -1.05
CA LEU A 45 2.71 1.23 -1.64
C LEU A 45 2.18 1.54 -3.03
N ALA A 46 1.53 2.68 -3.19
CA ALA A 46 0.96 3.09 -4.48
C ALA A 46 2.05 3.35 -5.51
N LYS A 47 3.15 3.98 -5.11
CA LYS A 47 4.28 4.19 -6.01
C LYS A 47 4.88 2.87 -6.45
N ASN A 48 5.03 1.92 -5.53
CA ASN A 48 5.53 0.59 -5.85
C ASN A 48 4.63 -0.12 -6.86
N SER A 49 3.32 -0.05 -6.65
CA SER A 49 2.34 -0.62 -7.59
C SER A 49 2.40 0.07 -8.94
N SER A 50 2.50 1.39 -8.97
CA SER A 50 2.59 2.17 -10.20
C SER A 50 3.82 1.76 -11.02
N ASP A 51 4.96 1.64 -10.37
CA ASP A 51 6.20 1.23 -11.06
C ASP A 51 6.05 -0.16 -11.67
N ALA A 52 5.46 -1.10 -10.94
CA ALA A 52 5.23 -2.45 -11.44
C ALA A 52 4.24 -2.47 -12.61
N MET A 53 3.19 -1.67 -12.54
CA MET A 53 2.19 -1.57 -13.61
C MET A 53 2.81 -1.01 -14.90
N ILE A 54 3.67 -0.02 -14.78
CA ILE A 54 4.37 0.58 -15.92
C ILE A 54 5.34 -0.44 -16.51
N GLU A 55 6.14 -1.09 -15.68
CA GLU A 55 7.12 -2.08 -16.14
C GLU A 55 6.47 -3.24 -16.88
N LYS A 56 5.32 -3.71 -16.40
CA LYS A 56 4.59 -4.85 -16.97
C LYS A 56 3.56 -4.46 -18.03
N ASN A 57 3.44 -3.17 -18.35
CA ASN A 57 2.46 -2.66 -19.34
C ASN A 57 1.03 -3.09 -19.02
N ILE A 58 0.62 -2.98 -17.79
CA ILE A 58 -0.76 -3.27 -17.39
C ILE A 58 -1.71 -2.25 -18.03
N GLU A 59 -2.76 -2.72 -18.71
CA GLU A 59 -3.69 -1.83 -19.42
C GLU A 59 -4.71 -1.18 -18.52
N ASN A 60 -5.43 -1.96 -17.73
CA ASN A 60 -6.50 -1.45 -16.86
C ASN A 60 -6.00 -1.45 -15.42
N ARG A 61 -5.29 -0.38 -15.05
CA ARG A 61 -4.61 -0.28 -13.78
C ARG A 61 -5.55 0.16 -12.67
N PHE A 62 -5.57 -0.59 -11.58
CA PHE A 62 -6.34 -0.16 -10.41
C PHE A 62 -5.64 -0.53 -9.10
N ILE A 63 -5.98 0.24 -8.08
CA ILE A 63 -5.58 0.00 -6.70
C ILE A 63 -6.85 0.06 -5.87
N ASN A 64 -7.13 -0.99 -5.11
CA ASN A 64 -8.28 -1.04 -4.21
C ASN A 64 -7.78 -0.92 -2.78
N ILE A 65 -8.30 0.05 -2.05
CA ILE A 65 -7.97 0.27 -0.65
C ILE A 65 -9.24 0.07 0.17
N SER A 66 -9.20 -0.84 1.13
CA SER A 66 -10.32 -1.12 2.03
C SER A 66 -9.87 -0.98 3.47
N THR A 67 -10.69 -0.34 4.31
CA THR A 67 -10.41 -0.21 5.73
C THR A 67 -11.61 -0.71 6.52
N TYR A 68 -11.35 -1.47 7.57
CA TYR A 68 -12.39 -2.01 8.44
C TYR A 68 -11.83 -2.34 9.82
N GLU A 69 -12.71 -2.48 10.79
CA GLU A 69 -12.36 -2.88 12.15
C GLU A 69 -12.80 -4.32 12.41
N LYS A 70 -11.93 -5.08 13.05
CA LYS A 70 -12.22 -6.47 13.41
C LYS A 70 -11.31 -6.89 14.57
N ASN A 71 -11.89 -7.55 15.58
CA ASN A 71 -11.13 -8.10 16.72
C ASN A 71 -10.19 -7.07 17.37
N ASP A 72 -10.72 -5.88 17.67
CA ASP A 72 -9.99 -4.78 18.31
C ASP A 72 -8.80 -4.27 17.49
N SER A 73 -8.84 -4.45 16.20
CA SER A 73 -7.81 -3.97 15.30
C SER A 73 -8.41 -3.24 14.09
N LEU A 74 -7.67 -2.26 13.60
CA LEU A 74 -7.96 -1.63 12.34
C LEU A 74 -7.19 -2.38 11.25
N PHE A 75 -7.91 -2.83 10.22
CA PHE A 75 -7.30 -3.47 9.06
C PHE A 75 -7.36 -2.54 7.86
N ILE A 76 -6.27 -2.46 7.12
CA ILE A 76 -6.18 -1.71 5.88
C ILE A 76 -5.64 -2.69 4.84
N GLU A 77 -6.44 -2.93 3.79
CA GLU A 77 -6.04 -3.78 2.68
C GLU A 77 -5.78 -2.91 1.46
N PHE A 78 -4.65 -3.14 0.83
CA PHE A 78 -4.18 -2.39 -0.31
C PHE A 78 -3.84 -3.39 -1.42
N GLU A 79 -4.71 -3.50 -2.43
CA GLU A 79 -4.57 -4.48 -3.49
C GLU A 79 -4.38 -3.81 -4.84
N ASP A 80 -3.42 -4.30 -5.63
CA ASP A 80 -3.20 -3.85 -6.99
C ASP A 80 -3.39 -4.99 -7.99
N ASN A 81 -3.41 -4.65 -9.27
CA ASN A 81 -3.47 -5.63 -10.34
C ASN A 81 -2.19 -5.66 -11.18
N ALA A 82 -1.05 -5.52 -10.52
CA ALA A 82 0.26 -5.44 -11.19
C ALA A 82 0.91 -6.82 -11.43
N GLY A 83 0.16 -7.90 -11.32
CA GLY A 83 0.64 -9.24 -11.70
C GLY A 83 1.35 -10.04 -10.62
N GLY A 84 1.40 -9.52 -9.39
CA GLY A 84 1.96 -10.26 -8.26
C GLY A 84 3.48 -10.20 -8.15
N ILE A 85 4.00 -10.88 -7.14
CA ILE A 85 5.42 -10.94 -6.80
C ILE A 85 5.85 -12.41 -6.81
N LYS A 86 7.03 -12.69 -7.36
CA LYS A 86 7.56 -14.05 -7.38
C LYS A 86 7.79 -14.58 -5.96
N ASP A 87 7.52 -15.85 -5.74
CA ASP A 87 7.64 -16.48 -4.41
C ASP A 87 9.04 -16.33 -3.82
N LEU A 88 10.08 -16.43 -4.63
CA LEU A 88 11.46 -16.30 -4.18
C LEU A 88 11.79 -14.87 -3.73
N VAL A 89 11.00 -13.90 -4.16
CA VAL A 89 11.24 -12.48 -3.92
C VAL A 89 10.39 -11.97 -2.76
N ILE A 90 9.17 -12.51 -2.60
CA ILE A 90 8.17 -11.96 -1.68
C ILE A 90 8.66 -11.87 -0.23
N SER A 91 9.50 -12.81 0.20
CA SER A 91 10.05 -12.80 1.56
C SER A 91 11.10 -11.71 1.78
N LYS A 92 11.59 -11.10 0.71
CA LYS A 92 12.68 -10.13 0.76
C LYS A 92 12.25 -8.69 0.47
N ILE A 93 10.99 -8.48 0.09
CA ILE A 93 10.57 -7.16 -0.38
C ILE A 93 10.64 -6.06 0.67
N PHE A 94 10.63 -6.43 1.96
CA PHE A 94 10.76 -5.47 3.05
C PHE A 94 12.20 -5.25 3.51
N ASP A 95 13.16 -5.97 2.94
CA ASP A 95 14.56 -5.78 3.30
C ASP A 95 15.06 -4.42 2.81
N PRO A 96 15.90 -3.71 3.60
CA PRO A 96 16.42 -2.43 3.14
C PRO A 96 17.27 -2.60 1.87
N TYR A 97 17.11 -1.66 0.95
CA TYR A 97 17.82 -1.62 -0.34
C TYR A 97 17.48 -2.75 -1.30
N PHE A 98 16.52 -3.62 -0.96
CA PHE A 98 16.08 -4.64 -1.89
C PHE A 98 15.19 -4.01 -2.98
N SER A 99 15.46 -4.31 -4.26
CA SER A 99 14.62 -3.86 -5.35
C SER A 99 14.79 -4.79 -6.55
N THR A 100 13.67 -5.07 -7.23
CA THR A 100 13.68 -5.80 -8.50
C THR A 100 13.68 -4.85 -9.69
N LYS A 101 13.65 -3.54 -9.44
CA LYS A 101 13.63 -2.53 -10.48
C LYS A 101 14.96 -2.47 -11.18
N SER A 102 14.94 -2.51 -12.51
CA SER A 102 16.14 -2.46 -13.31
C SER A 102 16.68 -1.05 -13.50
N ASN A 103 15.91 -0.03 -13.15
CA ASN A 103 16.32 1.35 -13.33
C ASN A 103 16.77 1.97 -12.01
N LYS A 104 17.29 3.18 -12.10
CA LYS A 104 17.91 3.89 -10.99
C LYS A 104 16.94 4.62 -10.07
N ASN A 105 15.64 4.53 -10.34
CA ASN A 105 14.64 5.30 -9.60
C ASN A 105 14.17 4.63 -8.31
N GLY A 106 14.50 3.36 -8.11
CA GLY A 106 14.14 2.65 -6.89
C GLY A 106 15.28 2.69 -5.89
N THR A 107 15.03 3.21 -4.69
CA THR A 107 16.02 3.23 -3.62
C THR A 107 16.06 1.91 -2.84
N GLY A 108 15.00 1.10 -2.95
CA GLY A 108 14.87 -0.11 -2.15
C GLY A 108 14.52 0.16 -0.70
N LEU A 109 14.12 1.39 -0.38
CA LEU A 109 13.80 1.79 0.99
C LEU A 109 12.31 1.99 1.26
N GLY A 110 11.49 2.16 0.21
CA GLY A 110 10.06 2.45 0.37
C GLY A 110 9.31 1.43 1.21
N LEU A 111 9.43 0.15 0.89
CA LEU A 111 8.75 -0.91 1.63
C LEU A 111 9.38 -1.13 3.00
N TYR A 112 10.70 -1.04 3.10
CA TYR A 112 11.38 -1.09 4.40
C TYR A 112 10.87 0.01 5.33
N MET A 113 10.78 1.23 4.84
CA MET A 113 10.26 2.35 5.63
C MET A 113 8.80 2.16 6.00
N SER A 114 7.99 1.63 5.08
CA SER A 114 6.58 1.34 5.37
C SER A 114 6.44 0.34 6.50
N LYS A 115 7.23 -0.71 6.50
CA LYS A 115 7.22 -1.70 7.57
C LYS A 115 7.67 -1.08 8.89
N THR A 116 8.69 -0.24 8.86
CA THR A 116 9.17 0.47 10.06
C THR A 116 8.08 1.36 10.65
N ILE A 117 7.39 2.13 9.80
CA ILE A 117 6.30 3.00 10.25
C ILE A 117 5.19 2.18 10.91
N ILE A 118 4.77 1.10 10.28
CA ILE A 118 3.67 0.28 10.78
C ILE A 118 4.06 -0.48 12.03
N GLU A 119 5.22 -1.13 12.04
CA GLU A 119 5.57 -2.07 13.11
C GLU A 119 6.27 -1.41 14.29
N GLU A 120 7.17 -0.47 14.04
CA GLU A 120 7.92 0.16 15.12
C GLU A 120 7.27 1.44 15.64
N HIS A 121 6.68 2.25 14.77
CA HIS A 121 6.07 3.52 15.21
C HIS A 121 4.60 3.37 15.59
N SER A 122 3.86 2.52 14.90
CA SER A 122 2.41 2.40 15.13
C SER A 122 2.00 1.14 15.87
N GLY A 123 2.94 0.23 16.13
CA GLY A 123 2.68 -0.97 16.92
C GLY A 123 1.86 -2.03 16.20
N GLY A 124 1.81 -1.98 14.89
CA GLY A 124 1.02 -2.90 14.08
C GLY A 124 1.86 -3.93 13.33
N LYS A 125 1.28 -4.47 12.28
CA LYS A 125 1.96 -5.42 11.38
C LYS A 125 1.58 -5.16 9.95
N ILE A 126 2.50 -5.43 9.03
CA ILE A 126 2.23 -5.39 7.60
C ILE A 126 2.63 -6.72 6.99
N ASN A 127 1.73 -7.30 6.19
CA ASN A 127 1.96 -8.54 5.47
C ASN A 127 1.65 -8.34 4.00
N VAL A 128 2.17 -9.22 3.16
CA VAL A 128 1.97 -9.16 1.72
C VAL A 128 1.57 -10.54 1.22
N TYR A 129 0.63 -10.55 0.28
CA TYR A 129 0.12 -11.80 -0.33
C TYR A 129 -0.06 -11.58 -1.83
N ASN A 130 0.18 -12.63 -2.61
CA ASN A 130 -0.26 -12.62 -4.00
C ASN A 130 -1.74 -12.97 -4.06
N THR A 131 -2.45 -12.32 -4.98
CA THR A 131 -3.86 -12.60 -5.27
C THR A 131 -3.99 -13.04 -6.72
N ASP A 132 -5.20 -13.38 -7.15
CA ASP A 132 -5.45 -13.75 -8.54
C ASP A 132 -5.16 -12.60 -9.50
N PHE A 133 -5.23 -11.36 -9.01
CA PHE A 133 -5.06 -10.16 -9.84
C PHE A 133 -3.67 -9.54 -9.71
N GLY A 134 -3.03 -9.68 -8.57
CA GLY A 134 -1.76 -9.03 -8.32
C GLY A 134 -1.27 -9.23 -6.90
N THR A 135 -1.09 -8.14 -6.17
CA THR A 135 -0.50 -8.15 -4.83
C THR A 135 -1.41 -7.44 -3.84
N LYS A 136 -1.55 -8.01 -2.65
CA LYS A 136 -2.30 -7.39 -1.56
C LYS A 136 -1.40 -7.19 -0.35
N PHE A 137 -1.30 -5.95 0.12
CA PHE A 137 -0.70 -5.64 1.41
C PHE A 137 -1.81 -5.52 2.45
N VAL A 138 -1.61 -6.14 3.60
CA VAL A 138 -2.57 -6.09 4.70
C VAL A 138 -1.87 -5.46 5.90
N ILE A 139 -2.39 -4.34 6.36
CA ILE A 139 -1.88 -3.61 7.52
C ILE A 139 -2.86 -3.81 8.66
N LYS A 140 -2.34 -4.21 9.82
CA LYS A 140 -3.13 -4.39 11.03
C LYS A 140 -2.59 -3.43 12.09
N LEU A 141 -3.48 -2.60 12.63
CA LEU A 141 -3.12 -1.60 13.65
C LEU A 141 -4.01 -1.77 14.88
N PRO A 142 -3.46 -1.62 16.10
CA PRO A 142 -4.28 -1.75 17.30
C PRO A 142 -5.28 -0.59 17.40
N LEU A 143 -6.49 -0.85 17.87
CA LEU A 143 -7.43 0.21 18.14
C LEU A 143 -7.01 0.96 19.41
N LYS A 144 -7.15 2.28 19.39
CA LYS A 144 -6.80 3.14 20.52
C LYS A 144 -8.02 3.66 21.24
#